data_e6df0539a0eadef91c52d2e7572527a9
#
_entry.id   e6df0539a0eadef91c52d2e7572527a9
#
_cell.length_a   1.000
_cell.length_b   1.000
_cell.length_c   1.000
_cell.angle_alpha   90.00
_cell.angle_beta   90.00
_cell.angle_gamma   90.00
#
_symmetry.space_group_name_H-M   'P 1'
#
loop_
_entity.id
_entity.type
_entity.pdbx_description
1 polymer ?
#
loop_
_entity_poly.entity_id
_entity_poly.type
_entity_poly.pdbx_seq_one_letter_code
_entity_poly.pdbx_strand_id
1 'polypeptide(L)'
;ISNLVTVKDMQNFGFLGYKTGENKYSHPKFGRAKAEDLLTELCRLADYVIVDCTSNLEDSIIAQTAIEKAEQIIRLSSPDLKSISFYLSQLPCMSDSKYRLDEHIQGINTPNADVFMPIEEAKALLGKVSFTVPFSSCVKEQMQQGKLFERTTDKRFEGRMRDIAGQVVAYGTD
;
A
#
# COMPACT_ATOMS: atom_id res chain seq x y z
N ILE A 1 -22.17 4.55 2.35
CA ILE A 1 -20.96 4.87 1.57
C ILE A 1 -21.27 4.57 0.10
N SER A 2 -21.62 5.58 -0.69
CA SER A 2 -22.13 5.43 -2.07
C SER A 2 -21.08 4.96 -3.09
N ASN A 3 -19.81 5.08 -2.75
CA ASN A 3 -18.69 4.68 -3.61
C ASN A 3 -18.04 3.35 -3.18
N LEU A 4 -18.61 2.64 -2.23
CA LEU A 4 -18.18 1.30 -1.88
C LEU A 4 -18.74 0.31 -2.92
N VAL A 5 -17.85 -0.40 -3.58
CA VAL A 5 -18.17 -1.39 -4.61
C VAL A 5 -17.70 -2.76 -4.15
N THR A 6 -18.60 -3.73 -4.12
CA THR A 6 -18.24 -5.13 -3.90
C THR A 6 -17.84 -5.78 -5.21
N VAL A 7 -16.84 -6.67 -5.17
CA VAL A 7 -16.38 -7.40 -6.35
C VAL A 7 -17.36 -8.53 -6.62
N LYS A 8 -17.85 -8.63 -7.86
CA LYS A 8 -18.66 -9.75 -8.29
C LYS A 8 -17.90 -11.06 -8.07
N ASP A 9 -18.55 -12.05 -7.49
CA ASP A 9 -17.97 -13.36 -7.14
C ASP A 9 -16.97 -13.36 -5.95
N MET A 10 -16.74 -12.19 -5.30
CA MET A 10 -15.92 -12.06 -4.08
C MET A 10 -16.73 -11.28 -3.03
N GLN A 11 -17.71 -11.92 -2.39
CA GLN A 11 -18.66 -11.26 -1.48
C GLN A 11 -18.04 -10.63 -0.24
N ASN A 12 -16.83 -11.08 0.13
CA ASN A 12 -16.07 -10.59 1.28
C ASN A 12 -15.00 -9.56 0.89
N PHE A 13 -15.04 -9.03 -0.33
CA PHE A 13 -14.07 -8.05 -0.80
C PHE A 13 -14.76 -6.82 -1.39
N GLY A 14 -14.34 -5.65 -0.96
CA GLY A 14 -14.87 -4.38 -1.46
C GLY A 14 -13.80 -3.33 -1.70
N PHE A 15 -14.10 -2.40 -2.60
CA PHE A 15 -13.30 -1.22 -2.87
C PHE A 15 -14.04 0.05 -2.52
N LEU A 16 -13.33 0.98 -1.93
CA LEU A 16 -13.78 2.35 -1.79
C LEU A 16 -12.79 3.27 -2.51
N GLY A 17 -13.29 4.05 -3.44
CA GLY A 17 -12.46 4.97 -4.21
C GLY A 17 -13.27 5.92 -5.07
N TYR A 18 -12.61 6.68 -5.92
CA TYR A 18 -13.24 7.52 -6.91
C TYR A 18 -13.80 6.68 -8.05
N LYS A 19 -14.96 7.04 -8.54
CA LYS A 19 -15.51 6.48 -9.78
C LYS A 19 -14.75 7.00 -10.98
N THR A 20 -14.89 6.32 -12.11
CA THR A 20 -14.29 6.76 -13.37
C THR A 20 -14.67 8.21 -13.67
N GLY A 21 -13.67 9.07 -13.89
CA GLY A 21 -13.86 10.49 -14.13
C GLY A 21 -13.92 11.37 -12.88
N GLU A 22 -14.00 10.79 -11.68
CA GLU A 22 -13.92 11.55 -10.43
C GLU A 22 -12.47 11.75 -9.97
N ASN A 23 -12.25 12.78 -9.18
CA ASN A 23 -10.98 13.10 -8.53
C ASN A 23 -11.22 13.84 -7.21
N LYS A 24 -10.14 14.28 -6.55
CA LYS A 24 -10.24 14.98 -5.26
C LYS A 24 -11.09 16.26 -5.26
N TYR A 25 -11.36 16.85 -6.43
CA TYR A 25 -12.21 18.04 -6.58
C TYR A 25 -13.67 17.72 -6.87
N SER A 26 -13.99 16.46 -7.17
CA SER A 26 -15.36 15.99 -7.41
C SER A 26 -16.18 15.88 -6.12
N HIS A 27 -15.52 15.96 -4.98
CA HIS A 27 -16.13 15.81 -3.66
C HIS A 27 -15.79 17.02 -2.76
N PRO A 28 -16.68 17.39 -1.83
CA PRO A 28 -16.39 18.41 -0.84
C PRO A 28 -15.12 18.08 -0.05
N LYS A 29 -14.29 19.09 0.21
CA LYS A 29 -13.16 18.94 1.12
C LYS A 29 -13.66 18.51 2.49
N PHE A 30 -13.00 17.56 3.11
CA PHE A 30 -13.27 17.14 4.46
C PHE A 30 -12.01 17.20 5.32
N GLY A 31 -12.21 17.47 6.59
CA GLY A 31 -11.11 17.54 7.56
C GLY A 31 -10.86 16.19 8.24
N ARG A 32 -9.92 16.22 9.17
CA ARG A 32 -9.45 15.06 9.92
C ARG A 32 -10.59 14.25 10.58
N ALA A 33 -11.53 14.93 11.25
CA ALA A 33 -12.63 14.24 11.93
C ALA A 33 -13.42 13.33 10.96
N LYS A 34 -13.73 13.80 9.76
CA LYS A 34 -14.41 12.98 8.75
C LYS A 34 -13.54 11.85 8.20
N ALA A 35 -12.22 12.03 8.14
CA ALA A 35 -11.30 10.95 7.76
C ALA A 35 -11.30 9.86 8.84
N GLU A 36 -11.27 10.25 10.11
CA GLU A 36 -11.35 9.33 11.25
C GLU A 36 -12.67 8.57 11.29
N ASP A 37 -13.80 9.26 11.11
CA ASP A 37 -15.12 8.65 11.02
C ASP A 37 -15.18 7.61 9.89
N LEU A 38 -14.68 7.97 8.70
CA LEU A 38 -14.65 7.06 7.56
C LEU A 38 -13.84 5.80 7.84
N LEU A 39 -12.62 5.94 8.36
CA LEU A 39 -11.76 4.78 8.68
C LEU A 39 -12.41 3.91 9.77
N THR A 40 -13.00 4.53 10.79
CA THR A 40 -13.72 3.81 11.84
C THR A 40 -14.89 2.99 11.28
N GLU A 41 -15.68 3.58 10.39
CA GLU A 41 -16.78 2.85 9.75
C GLU A 41 -16.29 1.71 8.85
N LEU A 42 -15.17 1.88 8.14
CA LEU A 42 -14.58 0.80 7.35
C LEU A 42 -14.10 -0.37 8.23
N CYS A 43 -13.47 -0.07 9.38
CA CYS A 43 -13.06 -1.10 10.35
C CYS A 43 -14.24 -1.83 11.02
N ARG A 44 -15.46 -1.26 11.00
CA ARG A 44 -16.67 -1.96 11.44
C ARG A 44 -17.25 -2.88 10.37
N LEU A 45 -16.93 -2.62 9.10
CA LEU A 45 -17.47 -3.36 7.96
C LEU A 45 -16.59 -4.54 7.53
N ALA A 46 -15.30 -4.53 7.89
CA ALA A 46 -14.35 -5.54 7.45
C ALA A 46 -13.31 -5.84 8.52
N ASP A 47 -12.86 -7.09 8.60
CA ASP A 47 -11.81 -7.54 9.51
C ASP A 47 -10.44 -6.95 9.14
N TYR A 48 -10.24 -6.66 7.84
CA TYR A 48 -9.03 -6.03 7.32
C TYR A 48 -9.39 -4.84 6.44
N VAL A 49 -8.77 -3.70 6.72
CA VAL A 49 -8.87 -2.47 5.92
C VAL A 49 -7.48 -2.10 5.41
N ILE A 50 -7.29 -2.16 4.10
CA ILE A 50 -6.04 -1.77 3.44
C ILE A 50 -6.24 -0.39 2.82
N VAL A 51 -5.45 0.57 3.25
CA VAL A 51 -5.48 1.94 2.70
C VAL A 51 -4.26 2.14 1.80
N ASP A 52 -4.50 2.30 0.50
CA ASP A 52 -3.46 2.67 -0.46
C ASP A 52 -3.22 4.19 -0.35
N CYS A 53 -2.11 4.55 0.28
CA CYS A 53 -1.78 5.94 0.54
C CYS A 53 -0.99 6.56 -0.61
N THR A 54 -1.22 7.84 -0.86
CA THR A 54 -0.41 8.61 -1.82
C THR A 54 1.04 8.68 -1.36
N SER A 55 1.97 8.71 -2.30
CA SER A 55 3.40 8.84 -1.99
C SER A 55 3.74 10.17 -1.31
N ASN A 56 2.98 11.23 -1.58
CA ASN A 56 3.11 12.52 -0.89
C ASN A 56 2.02 12.64 0.18
N LEU A 57 2.39 12.44 1.45
CA LEU A 57 1.46 12.44 2.57
C LEU A 57 0.83 13.80 2.85
N GLU A 58 1.54 14.90 2.59
CA GLU A 58 1.05 16.25 2.88
C GLU A 58 -0.22 16.59 2.08
N ASP A 59 -0.40 15.96 0.93
CA ASP A 59 -1.53 16.20 0.03
C ASP A 59 -2.83 15.48 0.43
N SER A 60 -2.79 14.57 1.42
CA SER A 60 -3.93 13.72 1.75
C SER A 60 -4.17 13.57 3.24
N ILE A 61 -5.21 14.23 3.74
CA ILE A 61 -5.62 14.08 5.15
C ILE A 61 -6.05 12.64 5.47
N ILE A 62 -6.62 11.90 4.51
CA ILE A 62 -6.98 10.49 4.68
C ILE A 62 -5.71 9.66 4.86
N ALA A 63 -4.67 9.86 4.03
CA ALA A 63 -3.42 9.13 4.13
C ALA A 63 -2.71 9.40 5.47
N GLN A 64 -2.63 10.68 5.88
CA GLN A 64 -2.09 11.04 7.18
C GLN A 64 -2.82 10.34 8.34
N THR A 65 -4.16 10.40 8.31
CA THR A 65 -4.99 9.79 9.35
C THR A 65 -4.87 8.27 9.35
N ALA A 66 -4.81 7.65 8.16
CA ALA A 66 -4.64 6.21 8.03
C ALA A 66 -3.30 5.74 8.62
N ILE A 67 -2.19 6.42 8.31
CA ILE A 67 -0.87 6.07 8.84
C ILE A 67 -0.83 6.23 10.37
N GLU A 68 -1.43 7.27 10.91
CA GLU A 68 -1.47 7.47 12.36
C GLU A 68 -2.27 6.39 13.09
N LYS A 69 -3.32 5.85 12.46
CA LYS A 69 -4.25 4.89 13.08
C LYS A 69 -3.99 3.43 12.68
N ALA A 70 -3.22 3.19 11.63
CA ALA A 70 -2.94 1.85 11.14
C ALA A 70 -2.23 1.00 12.21
N GLU A 71 -2.62 -0.24 12.36
CA GLU A 71 -1.90 -1.23 13.18
C GLU A 71 -0.57 -1.57 12.54
N GLN A 72 -0.53 -1.57 11.21
CA GLN A 72 0.67 -1.85 10.44
C GLN A 72 0.85 -0.88 9.28
N ILE A 73 2.08 -0.48 9.03
CA ILE A 73 2.43 0.43 7.94
C ILE A 73 3.49 -0.25 7.07
N ILE A 74 3.15 -0.45 5.81
CA ILE A 74 4.05 -0.99 4.81
C ILE A 74 4.49 0.15 3.90
N ARG A 75 5.80 0.31 3.74
CA ARG A 75 6.38 1.26 2.80
C ARG A 75 7.11 0.52 1.70
N LEU A 76 6.85 0.90 0.46
CA LEU A 76 7.45 0.28 -0.71
C LEU A 76 8.31 1.29 -1.47
N SER A 77 9.48 0.85 -1.92
CA SER A 77 10.33 1.56 -2.86
C SER A 77 10.70 0.64 -4.03
N SER A 78 10.94 1.20 -5.20
CA SER A 78 11.55 0.46 -6.30
C SER A 78 13.07 0.51 -6.20
N PRO A 79 13.80 -0.47 -6.77
CA PRO A 79 15.25 -0.51 -6.73
C PRO A 79 15.85 0.41 -7.83
N ASP A 80 15.64 1.70 -7.67
CA ASP A 80 16.20 2.75 -8.52
C ASP A 80 16.48 4.02 -7.70
N LEU A 81 17.44 4.82 -8.15
CA LEU A 81 17.89 6.02 -7.44
C LEU A 81 16.78 7.04 -7.21
N LYS A 82 15.86 7.20 -8.16
CA LYS A 82 14.75 8.16 -8.04
C LYS A 82 13.80 7.76 -6.92
N SER A 83 13.37 6.51 -6.92
CA SER A 83 12.45 5.97 -5.90
C SER A 83 13.09 5.97 -4.51
N ILE A 84 14.36 5.58 -4.41
CA ILE A 84 15.10 5.58 -3.14
C ILE A 84 15.31 7.00 -2.63
N SER A 85 15.73 7.93 -3.48
CA SER A 85 15.92 9.33 -3.11
C SER A 85 14.60 9.95 -2.63
N PHE A 86 13.51 9.70 -3.36
CA PHE A 86 12.19 10.15 -2.93
C PHE A 86 11.79 9.54 -1.58
N TYR A 87 11.94 8.23 -1.41
CA TYR A 87 11.66 7.54 -0.15
C TYR A 87 12.41 8.17 1.02
N LEU A 88 13.72 8.39 0.88
CA LEU A 88 14.55 9.00 1.93
C LEU A 88 14.14 10.44 2.22
N SER A 89 13.70 11.20 1.21
CA SER A 89 13.23 12.58 1.38
C SER A 89 11.93 12.68 2.19
N GLN A 90 11.14 11.60 2.26
CA GLN A 90 9.89 11.57 3.04
C GLN A 90 10.14 11.25 4.53
N LEU A 91 11.30 10.72 4.92
CA LEU A 91 11.59 10.37 6.32
C LEU A 91 11.46 11.55 7.28
N PRO A 92 11.99 12.75 6.99
CA PRO A 92 11.82 13.91 7.86
C PRO A 92 10.35 14.33 8.04
N CYS A 93 9.51 14.16 7.01
CA CYS A 93 8.08 14.48 7.08
C CYS A 93 7.30 13.54 8.02
N MET A 94 7.87 12.38 8.32
CA MET A 94 7.30 11.36 9.22
C MET A 94 8.06 11.25 10.54
N SER A 95 8.85 12.25 10.93
CA SER A 95 9.63 12.23 12.16
C SER A 95 8.78 12.43 13.44
N ASP A 96 7.54 12.89 13.32
CA ASP A 96 6.61 12.97 14.43
C ASP A 96 6.30 11.57 14.96
N SER A 97 6.37 11.38 16.28
CA SER A 97 6.16 10.09 16.97
C SER A 97 4.82 9.42 16.65
N LYS A 98 3.81 10.21 16.28
CA LYS A 98 2.49 9.71 15.87
C LYS A 98 2.55 8.80 14.62
N TYR A 99 3.57 8.94 13.80
CA TYR A 99 3.75 8.10 12.61
C TYR A 99 4.52 6.81 12.87
N ARG A 100 5.10 6.62 14.06
CA ARG A 100 5.77 5.37 14.47
C ARG A 100 6.75 4.84 13.43
N LEU A 101 7.61 5.72 12.90
CA LEU A 101 8.49 5.43 11.76
C LEU A 101 9.34 4.15 11.93
N ASP A 102 9.78 3.88 13.16
CA ASP A 102 10.61 2.72 13.49
C ASP A 102 9.86 1.38 13.41
N GLU A 103 8.53 1.42 13.44
CA GLU A 103 7.65 0.24 13.34
C GLU A 103 7.28 -0.08 11.89
N HIS A 104 7.63 0.78 10.92
CA HIS A 104 7.25 0.58 9.54
C HIS A 104 7.96 -0.64 8.94
N ILE A 105 7.17 -1.49 8.28
CA ILE A 105 7.66 -2.60 7.48
C ILE A 105 8.08 -2.07 6.11
N GLN A 106 9.37 -2.21 5.79
CA GLN A 106 9.88 -1.72 4.52
C GLN A 106 10.07 -2.85 3.53
N GLY A 107 9.57 -2.65 2.29
CA GLY A 107 9.73 -3.57 1.18
C GLY A 107 10.32 -2.92 -0.06
N ILE A 108 10.93 -3.74 -0.90
CA ILE A 108 11.32 -3.38 -2.26
C ILE A 108 10.34 -4.04 -3.23
N ASN A 109 9.72 -3.24 -4.09
CA ASN A 109 8.91 -3.72 -5.19
C ASN A 109 9.70 -3.64 -6.50
N THR A 110 9.78 -4.74 -7.23
CA THR A 110 10.45 -4.81 -8.54
C THR A 110 9.39 -4.73 -9.65
N PRO A 111 9.12 -3.52 -10.18
CA PRO A 111 7.99 -3.32 -11.11
C PRO A 111 8.30 -3.74 -12.55
N ASN A 112 9.57 -3.95 -12.90
CA ASN A 112 10.04 -4.32 -14.23
C ASN A 112 11.02 -5.49 -14.17
N ALA A 113 11.15 -6.21 -15.29
CA ALA A 113 12.14 -7.28 -15.44
C ALA A 113 13.58 -6.74 -15.42
N ASP A 114 13.78 -5.58 -16.05
CA ASP A 114 15.08 -4.91 -16.11
C ASP A 114 15.27 -4.05 -14.85
N VAL A 115 16.14 -4.49 -13.97
CA VAL A 115 16.52 -3.79 -12.74
C VAL A 115 17.93 -3.24 -12.95
N PHE A 116 18.05 -1.91 -13.02
CA PHE A 116 19.35 -1.26 -13.20
C PHE A 116 20.18 -1.22 -11.91
N MET A 117 19.53 -1.22 -10.75
CA MET A 117 20.20 -1.26 -9.46
C MET A 117 20.06 -2.66 -8.85
N PRO A 118 21.17 -3.32 -8.48
CA PRO A 118 21.13 -4.58 -7.73
C PRO A 118 20.31 -4.44 -6.44
N ILE A 119 19.51 -5.46 -6.12
CA ILE A 119 18.65 -5.45 -4.93
C ILE A 119 19.46 -5.24 -3.64
N GLU A 120 20.65 -5.81 -3.54
CA GLU A 120 21.51 -5.66 -2.35
C GLU A 120 22.04 -4.22 -2.20
N GLU A 121 22.30 -3.53 -3.31
CA GLU A 121 22.65 -2.10 -3.30
C GLU A 121 21.47 -1.25 -2.84
N ALA A 122 20.26 -1.52 -3.37
CA ALA A 122 19.05 -0.86 -2.93
C ALA A 122 18.77 -1.08 -1.43
N LYS A 123 18.97 -2.29 -0.92
CA LYS A 123 18.88 -2.60 0.51
C LYS A 123 19.89 -1.82 1.35
N ALA A 124 21.13 -1.69 0.88
CA ALA A 124 22.15 -0.94 1.58
C ALA A 124 21.81 0.55 1.72
N LEU A 125 21.19 1.13 0.69
CA LEU A 125 20.75 2.53 0.69
C LEU A 125 19.49 2.76 1.56
N LEU A 126 18.57 1.82 1.54
CA LEU A 126 17.30 1.91 2.27
C LEU A 126 17.42 1.53 3.75
N GLY A 127 18.42 0.76 4.13
CA GLY A 127 18.61 0.22 5.46
C GLY A 127 17.82 -1.06 5.71
N LYS A 128 16.97 -1.09 6.74
CA LYS A 128 16.21 -2.30 7.12
C LYS A 128 15.11 -2.59 6.10
N VAL A 129 15.33 -3.59 5.25
CA VAL A 129 14.33 -4.10 4.29
C VAL A 129 13.84 -5.47 4.73
N SER A 130 12.54 -5.59 4.98
CA SER A 130 11.91 -6.82 5.50
C SER A 130 11.60 -7.82 4.39
N PHE A 131 11.23 -7.34 3.19
CA PHE A 131 10.86 -8.21 2.08
C PHE A 131 11.10 -7.57 0.71
N THR A 132 11.06 -8.41 -0.32
CA THR A 132 11.10 -7.97 -1.72
C THR A 132 9.95 -8.61 -2.48
N VAL A 133 9.25 -7.82 -3.32
CA VAL A 133 8.23 -8.29 -4.24
C VAL A 133 8.88 -8.48 -5.62
N PRO A 134 8.92 -9.71 -6.14
CA PRO A 134 9.54 -9.95 -7.43
C PRO A 134 8.67 -9.42 -8.58
N PHE A 135 9.30 -9.11 -9.71
CA PHE A 135 8.58 -8.84 -10.95
C PHE A 135 7.80 -10.09 -11.38
N SER A 136 6.57 -9.88 -11.84
CA SER A 136 5.72 -10.90 -12.47
C SER A 136 5.11 -10.36 -13.76
N SER A 137 5.49 -10.93 -14.89
CA SER A 137 4.90 -10.59 -16.20
C SER A 137 3.41 -10.93 -16.24
N CYS A 138 3.01 -12.04 -15.61
CA CYS A 138 1.61 -12.46 -15.52
C CYS A 138 0.77 -11.40 -14.78
N VAL A 139 1.22 -10.94 -13.61
CA VAL A 139 0.50 -9.90 -12.85
C VAL A 139 0.48 -8.57 -13.59
N LYS A 140 1.58 -8.21 -14.26
CA LYS A 140 1.62 -7.00 -15.11
C LYS A 140 0.60 -7.06 -16.24
N GLU A 141 0.48 -8.20 -16.90
CA GLU A 141 -0.51 -8.42 -17.96
C GLU A 141 -1.95 -8.37 -17.40
N GLN A 142 -2.23 -9.05 -16.28
CA GLN A 142 -3.51 -8.98 -15.58
C GLN A 142 -3.89 -7.54 -15.23
N MET A 143 -2.93 -6.75 -14.74
CA MET A 143 -3.14 -5.34 -14.43
C MET A 143 -3.54 -4.54 -15.69
N GLN A 144 -2.84 -4.73 -16.80
CA GLN A 144 -3.13 -4.03 -18.06
C GLN A 144 -4.49 -4.40 -18.64
N GLN A 145 -4.95 -5.63 -18.39
CA GLN A 145 -6.26 -6.15 -18.84
C GLN A 145 -7.41 -5.90 -17.86
N GLY A 146 -7.14 -5.28 -16.69
CA GLY A 146 -8.14 -5.09 -15.64
C GLY A 146 -8.57 -6.38 -14.94
N LYS A 147 -7.68 -7.40 -14.91
CA LYS A 147 -7.94 -8.77 -14.43
C LYS A 147 -7.17 -9.12 -13.14
N LEU A 148 -6.86 -8.13 -12.30
CA LEU A 148 -6.08 -8.37 -11.08
C LEU A 148 -6.73 -9.33 -10.08
N PHE A 149 -8.04 -9.55 -10.19
CA PHE A 149 -8.77 -10.51 -9.35
C PHE A 149 -8.75 -11.95 -9.87
N GLU A 150 -8.28 -12.16 -11.10
CA GLU A 150 -8.06 -13.51 -11.60
C GLU A 150 -6.84 -14.12 -10.91
N ARG A 151 -6.88 -15.42 -10.68
CA ARG A 151 -5.77 -16.14 -10.06
C ARG A 151 -4.52 -16.05 -10.91
N THR A 152 -3.42 -15.62 -10.34
CA THR A 152 -2.13 -15.61 -11.04
C THR A 152 -1.61 -17.02 -11.26
N THR A 153 -0.98 -17.25 -12.42
CA THR A 153 -0.26 -18.50 -12.72
C THR A 153 1.19 -18.47 -12.25
N ASP A 154 1.70 -17.31 -11.84
CA ASP A 154 3.05 -17.15 -11.32
C ASP A 154 3.12 -17.62 -9.85
N LYS A 155 3.54 -18.87 -9.67
CA LYS A 155 3.65 -19.51 -8.35
C LYS A 155 4.69 -18.86 -7.44
N ARG A 156 5.76 -18.29 -8.01
CA ARG A 156 6.80 -17.60 -7.25
C ARG A 156 6.24 -16.31 -6.65
N PHE A 157 5.53 -15.54 -7.48
CA PHE A 157 4.85 -14.33 -7.03
C PHE A 157 3.77 -14.63 -5.99
N GLU A 158 2.89 -15.61 -6.26
CA GLU A 158 1.84 -16.05 -5.34
C GLU A 158 2.41 -16.48 -3.99
N GLY A 159 3.47 -17.30 -3.97
CA GLY A 159 4.15 -17.73 -2.76
C GLY A 159 4.70 -16.54 -1.97
N ARG A 160 5.37 -15.61 -2.65
CA ARG A 160 5.94 -14.43 -2.00
C ARG A 160 4.88 -13.51 -1.39
N MET A 161 3.77 -13.30 -2.11
CA MET A 161 2.66 -12.50 -1.57
C MET A 161 2.00 -13.16 -0.36
N ARG A 162 1.92 -14.49 -0.34
CA ARG A 162 1.41 -15.25 0.83
C ARG A 162 2.32 -15.10 2.03
N ASP A 163 3.64 -15.15 1.84
CA ASP A 163 4.62 -14.95 2.92
C ASP A 163 4.51 -13.54 3.52
N ILE A 164 4.37 -12.52 2.66
CA ILE A 164 4.19 -11.12 3.08
C ILE A 164 2.86 -10.97 3.86
N ALA A 165 1.78 -11.52 3.33
CA ALA A 165 0.48 -11.49 4.02
C ALA A 165 0.54 -12.19 5.39
N GLY A 166 1.23 -13.32 5.49
CA GLY A 166 1.45 -14.01 6.76
C GLY A 166 2.24 -13.17 7.76
N GLN A 167 3.26 -12.45 7.33
CA GLN A 167 4.00 -11.52 8.19
C GLN A 167 3.11 -10.38 8.70
N VAL A 168 2.28 -9.79 7.82
CA VAL A 168 1.39 -8.68 8.18
C VAL A 168 0.32 -9.15 9.18
N VAL A 169 -0.28 -10.31 8.97
CA VAL A 169 -1.35 -10.83 9.84
C VAL A 169 -0.80 -11.27 11.21
N ALA A 170 0.40 -11.86 11.25
CA ALA A 170 0.99 -12.35 12.51
C ALA A 170 1.29 -11.22 13.52
N TYR A 171 1.57 -10.00 13.06
CA TYR A 171 1.78 -8.85 13.93
C TYR A 171 0.49 -8.33 14.61
N GLY A 172 -0.70 -8.67 14.11
CA GLY A 172 -1.99 -8.23 14.67
C GLY A 172 -2.57 -9.18 15.73
N THR A 173 -1.86 -10.25 16.10
CA THR A 173 -2.34 -11.30 17.02
C THR A 173 -1.62 -11.33 18.37
N ASP A 174 -0.71 -10.41 18.65
CA ASP A 174 -0.09 -10.18 19.97
C ASP A 174 -0.74 -8.94 20.67
#